data_343f54cc903722d192049c9df40f66ff
#
_entry.id   343f54cc903722d192049c9df40f66ff
#
_cell.length_a   1.000
_cell.length_b   1.000
_cell.length_c   1.000
_cell.angle_alpha   90.00
_cell.angle_beta   90.00
_cell.angle_gamma   90.00
#
_symmetry.space_group_name_H-M   'P 1'
#
loop_
_entity.id
_entity.type
_entity.pdbx_description
1 polymer ?
#
loop_
_entity_poly.entity_id
_entity_poly.type
_entity_poly.pdbx_seq_one_letter_code
_entity_poly.pdbx_strand_id
1 'polypeptide(L)'
;MADDKDFPSADEYGRGLKGIGINLLVRDVPRSVAFAKDVLCAVAVTADKDFAVLQYRMGRSAAEWMLHADGTYHSNPMLGLLSDVSIRGAGAEIRLYDCDPDEAVARAKAGGYHVLQEPADKPHGLREAYILDPDGYCWVPGVPKRG
;
A
#
# COMPACT_ATOMS: atom_id res chain seq x y z
N MET A 1 15.64 -7.64 6.67
CA MET A 1 15.88 -6.46 5.82
C MET A 1 16.72 -6.88 4.65
N ALA A 2 16.24 -6.69 3.44
CA ALA A 2 17.12 -6.76 2.29
C ALA A 2 18.21 -5.68 2.47
N ASP A 3 19.45 -6.05 2.24
CA ASP A 3 20.56 -5.11 2.34
C ASP A 3 20.35 -4.03 1.27
N ASP A 4 20.29 -2.77 1.65
CA ASP A 4 20.14 -1.61 0.75
C ASP A 4 21.19 -1.58 -0.38
N LYS A 5 22.20 -2.42 -0.26
CA LYS A 5 23.31 -2.51 -1.23
C LYS A 5 22.91 -3.13 -2.58
N ASP A 6 21.79 -3.85 -2.62
CA ASP A 6 21.33 -4.53 -3.82
C ASP A 6 20.20 -3.75 -4.56
N PHE A 7 19.74 -2.63 -4.00
CA PHE A 7 18.74 -1.83 -4.68
C PHE A 7 19.42 -0.91 -5.70
N PRO A 8 18.90 -0.84 -6.95
CA PRO A 8 19.51 -0.03 -7.99
C PRO A 8 19.46 1.47 -7.66
N SER A 9 20.27 2.27 -8.33
CA SER A 9 20.17 3.72 -8.23
C SER A 9 18.79 4.20 -8.67
N ALA A 10 18.41 5.41 -8.27
CA ALA A 10 17.10 5.98 -8.65
C ALA A 10 16.91 6.02 -10.17
N ASP A 11 17.97 6.36 -10.93
CA ASP A 11 17.93 6.38 -12.38
C ASP A 11 17.76 4.98 -12.99
N GLU A 12 18.50 4.01 -12.50
CA GLU A 12 18.38 2.62 -12.95
C GLU A 12 17.00 2.03 -12.62
N TYR A 13 16.52 2.28 -11.41
CA TYR A 13 15.19 1.84 -10.99
C TYR A 13 14.10 2.45 -11.89
N GLY A 14 14.14 3.77 -12.10
CA GLY A 14 13.16 4.45 -12.94
C GLY A 14 13.15 3.94 -14.37
N ARG A 15 14.33 3.71 -14.97
CA ARG A 15 14.44 3.19 -16.33
C ARG A 15 13.92 1.75 -16.48
N GLY A 16 13.93 0.99 -15.42
CA GLY A 16 13.46 -0.41 -15.41
C GLY A 16 11.94 -0.55 -15.28
N LEU A 17 11.22 0.50 -14.91
CA LEU A 17 9.78 0.45 -14.68
C LEU A 17 9.00 0.31 -15.99
N LYS A 18 7.99 -0.56 -15.97
CA LYS A 18 7.11 -0.83 -17.12
C LYS A 18 5.67 -1.05 -16.64
N GLY A 19 4.72 -0.76 -17.51
CA GLY A 19 3.31 -0.97 -17.22
C GLY A 19 2.74 0.12 -16.32
N ILE A 20 1.95 -0.27 -15.32
CA ILE A 20 1.31 0.64 -14.39
C ILE A 20 2.16 0.75 -13.13
N GLY A 21 2.50 1.97 -12.73
CA GLY A 21 3.15 2.25 -11.46
C GLY A 21 2.19 2.93 -10.49
N ILE A 22 2.35 2.63 -9.21
CA ILE A 22 1.64 3.31 -8.13
C ILE A 22 2.67 4.00 -7.26
N ASN A 23 2.50 5.31 -7.08
CA ASN A 23 3.29 6.11 -6.17
C ASN A 23 2.34 6.85 -5.22
N LEU A 24 2.48 6.62 -3.94
CA LEU A 24 1.65 7.25 -2.93
C LEU A 24 2.46 8.31 -2.18
N LEU A 25 1.96 9.53 -2.16
CA LEU A 25 2.50 10.57 -1.29
C LEU A 25 1.97 10.37 0.12
N VAL A 26 2.87 10.28 1.08
CA VAL A 26 2.52 9.99 2.47
C VAL A 26 3.16 11.01 3.41
N ARG A 27 2.54 11.23 4.56
CA ARG A 27 3.05 12.15 5.58
C ARG A 27 4.29 11.62 6.29
N ASP A 28 4.34 10.30 6.46
CA ASP A 28 5.36 9.61 7.24
C ASP A 28 5.65 8.26 6.61
N VAL A 29 6.77 8.14 5.88
CA VAL A 29 7.15 6.89 5.19
C VAL A 29 7.31 5.72 6.15
N PRO A 30 8.06 5.83 7.27
CA PRO A 30 8.18 4.73 8.23
C PRO A 30 6.83 4.20 8.73
N ARG A 31 5.88 5.08 9.00
CA ARG A 31 4.53 4.70 9.44
C ARG A 31 3.76 3.94 8.36
N SER A 32 3.85 4.38 7.13
CA SER A 32 3.19 3.72 6.00
C SER A 32 3.85 2.38 5.66
N VAL A 33 5.17 2.27 5.82
CA VAL A 33 5.89 1.00 5.70
C VAL A 33 5.44 0.02 6.79
N ALA A 34 5.29 0.48 8.02
CA ALA A 34 4.80 -0.37 9.13
C ALA A 34 3.40 -0.92 8.82
N PHE A 35 2.49 -0.08 8.31
CA PHE A 35 1.17 -0.54 7.87
C PHE A 35 1.27 -1.63 6.80
N ALA A 36 2.06 -1.39 5.76
CA ALA A 36 2.20 -2.34 4.66
C ALA A 36 2.76 -3.69 5.14
N LYS A 37 3.73 -3.68 6.03
CA LYS A 37 4.33 -4.90 6.59
C LYS A 37 3.37 -5.60 7.55
N ASP A 38 2.79 -4.89 8.49
CA ASP A 38 2.03 -5.47 9.60
C ASP A 38 0.62 -5.89 9.16
N VAL A 39 -0.01 -5.15 8.26
CA VAL A 39 -1.39 -5.41 7.81
C VAL A 39 -1.42 -6.21 6.52
N LEU A 40 -0.65 -5.80 5.52
CA LEU A 40 -0.68 -6.39 4.18
C LEU A 40 0.35 -7.51 3.99
N CYS A 41 1.24 -7.72 4.95
CA CYS A 41 2.36 -8.66 4.84
C CYS A 41 3.29 -8.35 3.65
N ALA A 42 3.41 -7.07 3.29
CA ALA A 42 4.32 -6.62 2.25
C ALA A 42 5.76 -6.60 2.76
N VAL A 43 6.69 -6.61 1.82
CA VAL A 43 8.13 -6.52 2.09
C VAL A 43 8.63 -5.16 1.60
N ALA A 44 9.37 -4.46 2.44
CA ALA A 44 10.10 -3.27 2.01
C ALA A 44 11.39 -3.70 1.30
N VAL A 45 11.47 -3.47 0.02
CA VAL A 45 12.66 -3.77 -0.80
C VAL A 45 13.75 -2.74 -0.51
N THR A 46 13.35 -1.49 -0.37
CA THR A 46 14.16 -0.41 0.16
C THR A 46 13.25 0.55 0.92
N ALA A 47 13.77 1.18 1.96
CA ALA A 47 13.01 2.15 2.73
C ALA A 47 13.94 3.07 3.51
N ASP A 48 13.68 4.36 3.44
CA ASP A 48 14.24 5.38 4.32
C ASP A 48 13.12 6.35 4.74
N LYS A 49 13.49 7.46 5.35
CA LYS A 49 12.49 8.44 5.82
C LYS A 49 11.74 9.18 4.71
N ASP A 50 12.28 9.16 3.50
CA ASP A 50 11.78 9.95 2.37
C ASP A 50 11.15 9.11 1.27
N PHE A 51 11.56 7.84 1.15
CA PHE A 51 11.18 6.97 0.05
C PHE A 51 11.15 5.51 0.47
N ALA A 52 10.25 4.73 -0.12
CA ALA A 52 10.22 3.28 0.03
C ALA A 52 9.66 2.61 -1.21
N VAL A 53 10.11 1.39 -1.45
CA VAL A 53 9.51 0.48 -2.43
C VAL A 53 9.01 -0.75 -1.68
N LEU A 54 7.73 -1.03 -1.83
CA LEU A 54 7.05 -2.17 -1.20
C LEU A 54 6.70 -3.21 -2.26
N GLN A 55 6.85 -4.48 -1.91
CA GLN A 55 6.40 -5.60 -2.72
C GLN A 55 5.46 -6.49 -1.94
N TYR A 56 4.40 -6.91 -2.60
CA TYR A 56 3.48 -7.92 -2.11
C TYR A 56 3.49 -9.10 -3.07
N ARG A 57 3.71 -10.29 -2.53
CA ARG A 57 3.64 -11.53 -3.30
C ARG A 57 2.91 -12.59 -2.48
N MET A 58 1.85 -13.14 -3.06
CA MET A 58 1.13 -14.26 -2.49
C MET A 58 0.70 -15.18 -3.65
N GLY A 59 1.11 -16.45 -3.58
CA GLY A 59 0.84 -17.38 -4.68
C GLY A 59 1.40 -16.88 -6.00
N ARG A 60 0.50 -16.60 -6.96
CA ARG A 60 0.87 -16.07 -8.29
C ARG A 60 0.71 -14.56 -8.41
N SER A 61 0.14 -13.92 -7.40
CA SER A 61 -0.04 -12.48 -7.39
C SER A 61 1.24 -11.78 -7.02
N ALA A 62 1.49 -10.64 -7.66
CA ALA A 62 2.59 -9.76 -7.33
C ALA A 62 2.16 -8.31 -7.51
N ALA A 63 2.55 -7.46 -6.59
CA ALA A 63 2.31 -6.03 -6.67
C ALA A 63 3.53 -5.29 -6.13
N GLU A 64 3.82 -4.14 -6.71
CA GLU A 64 4.88 -3.26 -6.24
C GLU A 64 4.37 -1.82 -6.28
N TRP A 65 4.72 -1.04 -5.27
CA TRP A 65 4.37 0.37 -5.23
C TRP A 65 5.45 1.17 -4.50
N MET A 66 5.42 2.47 -4.72
CA MET A 66 6.34 3.40 -4.09
C MET A 66 5.62 4.25 -3.05
N LEU A 67 6.36 4.67 -2.04
CA LEU A 67 5.96 5.68 -1.08
C LEU A 67 6.96 6.83 -1.16
N HIS A 68 6.46 8.05 -1.17
CA HIS A 68 7.28 9.27 -1.08
C HIS A 68 6.76 10.16 0.03
N ALA A 69 7.65 10.64 0.87
CA ALA A 69 7.30 11.66 1.84
C ALA A 69 6.93 12.98 1.14
N ASP A 70 5.95 13.68 1.66
CA ASP A 70 5.49 14.97 1.10
C ASP A 70 6.64 15.95 0.87
N GLY A 71 7.56 16.03 1.82
CA GLY A 71 8.69 16.95 1.76
C GLY A 71 9.78 16.61 0.75
N THR A 72 9.74 15.41 0.16
CA THR A 72 10.77 14.95 -0.78
C THR A 72 10.57 15.47 -2.20
N TYR A 73 9.33 15.81 -2.53
CA TYR A 73 8.93 16.22 -3.87
C TYR A 73 8.52 17.68 -3.90
N HIS A 74 9.47 18.58 -3.77
CA HIS A 74 9.20 20.03 -3.83
C HIS A 74 8.52 20.48 -5.13
N SER A 75 8.66 19.70 -6.20
CA SER A 75 8.08 20.00 -7.51
C SER A 75 6.86 19.13 -7.86
N ASN A 76 6.41 18.28 -6.96
CA ASN A 76 5.24 17.45 -7.26
C ASN A 76 3.97 18.30 -7.26
N PRO A 77 3.24 18.37 -8.41
CA PRO A 77 2.06 19.22 -8.52
C PRO A 77 0.90 18.80 -7.61
N MET A 78 0.90 17.55 -7.12
CA MET A 78 -0.14 17.08 -6.22
C MET A 78 -0.04 17.65 -4.81
N LEU A 79 1.12 18.14 -4.38
CA LEU A 79 1.29 18.66 -3.02
C LEU A 79 0.28 19.76 -2.69
N GLY A 80 0.01 20.65 -3.65
CA GLY A 80 -1.00 21.69 -3.48
C GLY A 80 -2.43 21.16 -3.34
N LEU A 81 -2.72 19.99 -3.89
CA LEU A 81 -4.03 19.34 -3.80
C LEU A 81 -4.20 18.58 -2.47
N LEU A 82 -3.10 18.25 -1.81
CA LEU A 82 -3.11 17.47 -0.57
C LEU A 82 -3.26 18.31 0.69
N SER A 83 -3.17 19.63 0.60
CA SER A 83 -3.44 20.54 1.71
C SER A 83 -4.84 20.27 2.24
N ASP A 84 -4.97 20.06 3.54
CA ASP A 84 -6.25 19.84 4.22
C ASP A 84 -7.02 18.57 3.81
N VAL A 85 -6.42 17.67 3.04
CA VAL A 85 -7.04 16.40 2.68
C VAL A 85 -6.59 15.33 3.69
N SER A 86 -7.52 14.88 4.53
CA SER A 86 -7.26 13.84 5.53
C SER A 86 -7.31 12.44 4.94
N ILE A 87 -8.17 12.20 3.95
CA ILE A 87 -8.36 10.91 3.29
C ILE A 87 -7.87 11.04 1.86
N ARG A 88 -6.60 10.77 1.65
CA ARG A 88 -5.93 11.02 0.36
C ARG A 88 -6.36 10.09 -0.76
N GLY A 89 -6.86 8.91 -0.42
CA GLY A 89 -7.26 7.91 -1.39
C GLY A 89 -8.76 7.82 -1.66
N ALA A 90 -9.55 8.82 -1.25
CA ALA A 90 -11.00 8.81 -1.45
C ALA A 90 -11.36 8.63 -2.93
N GLY A 91 -12.18 7.60 -3.22
CA GLY A 91 -12.60 7.26 -4.58
C GLY A 91 -11.70 6.27 -5.31
N ALA A 92 -10.55 5.90 -4.75
CA ALA A 92 -9.67 4.88 -5.31
C ALA A 92 -9.57 3.67 -4.39
N GLU A 93 -9.49 2.49 -4.98
CA GLU A 93 -9.25 1.24 -4.27
C GLU A 93 -7.94 0.64 -4.76
N ILE A 94 -7.05 0.27 -3.84
CA ILE A 94 -5.87 -0.51 -4.17
C ILE A 94 -6.17 -1.95 -3.77
N ARG A 95 -6.44 -2.79 -4.74
CA ARG A 95 -6.93 -4.14 -4.52
C ARG A 95 -5.75 -5.14 -4.53
N LEU A 96 -5.66 -5.93 -3.47
CA LEU A 96 -4.68 -7.02 -3.37
C LEU A 96 -5.41 -8.35 -3.42
N TYR A 97 -5.18 -9.08 -4.50
CA TYR A 97 -5.73 -10.43 -4.67
C TYR A 97 -4.82 -11.48 -4.03
N ASP A 98 -5.38 -12.63 -3.70
CA ASP A 98 -4.73 -13.67 -2.89
C ASP A 98 -4.28 -13.15 -1.51
N CYS A 99 -4.96 -12.14 -1.01
CA CYS A 99 -4.76 -11.58 0.33
C CYS A 99 -6.00 -11.85 1.18
N ASP A 100 -5.86 -12.64 2.23
CA ASP A 100 -6.99 -13.03 3.08
C ASP A 100 -7.55 -11.81 3.83
N PRO A 101 -8.79 -11.40 3.54
CA PRO A 101 -9.38 -10.21 4.16
C PRO A 101 -9.63 -10.38 5.67
N ASP A 102 -9.95 -11.58 6.13
CA ASP A 102 -10.19 -11.84 7.56
C ASP A 102 -8.90 -11.69 8.37
N GLU A 103 -7.79 -12.23 7.87
CA GLU A 103 -6.48 -12.09 8.52
C GLU A 103 -5.97 -10.64 8.45
N ALA A 104 -6.13 -9.98 7.32
CA ALA A 104 -5.70 -8.59 7.17
C ALA A 104 -6.47 -7.66 8.12
N VAL A 105 -7.78 -7.85 8.25
CA VAL A 105 -8.60 -7.08 9.20
C VAL A 105 -8.19 -7.34 10.64
N ALA A 106 -7.91 -8.60 11.01
CA ALA A 106 -7.43 -8.91 12.35
C ALA A 106 -6.12 -8.16 12.66
N ARG A 107 -5.18 -8.15 11.72
CA ARG A 107 -3.92 -7.41 11.86
C ARG A 107 -4.13 -5.89 11.90
N ALA A 108 -5.05 -5.38 11.09
CA ALA A 108 -5.38 -3.95 11.09
C ALA A 108 -5.95 -3.51 12.44
N LYS A 109 -6.86 -4.27 13.00
CA LYS A 109 -7.43 -4.00 14.33
C LYS A 109 -6.38 -4.07 15.42
N ALA A 110 -5.50 -5.06 15.38
CA ALA A 110 -4.41 -5.17 16.35
C ALA A 110 -3.46 -3.97 16.29
N GLY A 111 -3.24 -3.41 15.10
CA GLY A 111 -2.41 -2.21 14.89
C GLY A 111 -3.13 -0.89 15.11
N GLY A 112 -4.43 -0.89 15.39
CA GLY A 112 -5.22 0.33 15.58
C GLY A 112 -5.57 1.06 14.29
N TYR A 113 -5.52 0.39 13.14
CA TYR A 113 -5.89 0.97 11.85
C TYR A 113 -7.41 0.90 11.62
N HIS A 114 -7.89 1.79 10.77
CA HIS A 114 -9.31 1.92 10.50
C HIS A 114 -9.78 0.87 9.48
N VAL A 115 -10.74 0.05 9.89
CA VAL A 115 -11.44 -0.89 9.02
C VAL A 115 -12.72 -0.23 8.53
N LEU A 116 -12.74 0.14 7.24
CA LEU A 116 -13.89 0.82 6.64
C LEU A 116 -15.03 -0.15 6.40
N GLN A 117 -14.72 -1.39 5.97
CA GLN A 117 -15.70 -2.46 5.83
C GLN A 117 -15.10 -3.79 6.29
N GLU A 118 -15.80 -4.46 7.18
CA GLU A 118 -15.45 -5.80 7.64
C GLU A 118 -15.48 -6.80 6.48
N PRO A 119 -14.77 -7.95 6.62
CA PRO A 119 -14.79 -8.97 5.57
C PRO A 119 -16.20 -9.43 5.24
N ALA A 120 -16.52 -9.45 3.96
CA ALA A 120 -17.83 -9.84 3.46
C ALA A 120 -17.72 -10.54 2.11
N ASP A 121 -18.60 -11.52 1.90
CA ASP A 121 -18.77 -12.16 0.60
C ASP A 121 -19.54 -11.22 -0.32
N LYS A 122 -19.02 -11.02 -1.52
CA LYS A 122 -19.61 -10.14 -2.51
C LYS A 122 -20.26 -10.93 -3.65
N PRO A 123 -21.28 -10.36 -4.34
CA PRO A 123 -21.95 -11.04 -5.44
C PRO A 123 -21.03 -11.45 -6.60
N HIS A 124 -19.91 -10.75 -6.77
CA HIS A 124 -18.98 -10.98 -7.86
C HIS A 124 -17.94 -12.09 -7.60
N GLY A 125 -18.12 -12.88 -6.54
CA GLY A 125 -17.31 -14.09 -6.30
C GLY A 125 -16.12 -13.89 -5.35
N LEU A 126 -15.93 -12.71 -4.81
CA LEU A 126 -14.85 -12.43 -3.87
C LEU A 126 -15.37 -12.23 -2.44
N ARG A 127 -14.55 -12.63 -1.50
CA ARG A 127 -14.64 -12.18 -0.11
C ARG A 127 -13.59 -11.10 0.08
N GLU A 128 -13.99 -9.93 0.53
CA GLU A 128 -13.10 -8.77 0.60
C GLU A 128 -13.42 -7.88 1.80
N ALA A 129 -12.45 -7.07 2.17
CA ALA A 129 -12.57 -6.06 3.21
C ALA A 129 -11.96 -4.73 2.73
N TYR A 130 -12.25 -3.65 3.43
CA TYR A 130 -11.74 -2.32 3.11
C TYR A 130 -11.02 -1.77 4.32
N ILE A 131 -9.73 -1.47 4.15
CA ILE A 131 -8.86 -1.00 5.23
C ILE A 131 -8.21 0.31 4.80
N LEU A 132 -8.27 1.32 5.66
CA LEU A 132 -7.57 2.59 5.40
C LEU A 132 -6.20 2.58 6.04
N ASP A 133 -5.20 3.01 5.28
CA ASP A 133 -3.86 3.24 5.80
C ASP A 133 -3.76 4.58 6.54
N PRO A 134 -2.60 4.94 7.12
CA PRO A 134 -2.47 6.18 7.89
C PRO A 134 -2.80 7.47 7.13
N ASP A 135 -2.70 7.47 5.81
CA ASP A 135 -3.02 8.63 4.96
C ASP A 135 -4.41 8.56 4.34
N GLY A 136 -5.17 7.49 4.60
CA GLY A 136 -6.51 7.31 4.06
C GLY A 136 -6.54 6.72 2.67
N TYR A 137 -5.46 6.09 2.21
CA TYR A 137 -5.52 5.24 1.02
C TYR A 137 -6.26 3.95 1.36
N CYS A 138 -7.17 3.54 0.47
CA CYS A 138 -8.03 2.39 0.70
C CYS A 138 -7.42 1.12 0.08
N TRP A 139 -7.13 0.15 0.94
CA TRP A 139 -6.61 -1.16 0.57
C TRP A 139 -7.70 -2.20 0.67
N VAL A 140 -7.85 -3.01 -0.38
CA VAL A 140 -8.93 -4.00 -0.48
C VAL A 140 -8.33 -5.40 -0.65
N PRO A 141 -7.99 -6.07 0.45
CA PRO A 141 -7.60 -7.48 0.39
C PRO A 141 -8.80 -8.35 0.00
N GLY A 142 -8.56 -9.33 -0.86
CA GLY A 142 -9.62 -10.21 -1.33
C GLY A 142 -9.13 -11.56 -1.79
N VAL A 143 -9.98 -12.55 -1.61
CA VAL A 143 -9.79 -13.94 -2.06
C VAL A 143 -11.10 -14.45 -2.67
N PRO A 144 -11.07 -15.49 -3.51
CA PRO A 144 -12.29 -16.13 -3.94
C PRO A 144 -13.11 -16.56 -2.73
N LYS A 145 -14.42 -16.26 -2.74
CA LYS A 145 -15.30 -16.75 -1.67
C LYS A 145 -15.45 -18.25 -1.77
N ARG A 146 -15.59 -18.90 -0.63
CA ARG A 146 -15.84 -20.32 -0.58
C ARG A 146 -17.26 -20.59 -1.10
N GLY A 147 -17.34 -21.42 -2.12
CA GLY A 147 -18.60 -21.78 -2.77
C GLY A 147 -19.42 -22.76 -1.98
#